data_18668547c427f77027629bb02554daee
#
_entry.id   18668547c427f77027629bb02554daee
#
_cell.length_a   1.000
_cell.length_b   1.000
_cell.length_c   1.000
_cell.angle_alpha   90.00
_cell.angle_beta   90.00
_cell.angle_gamma   90.00
#
_symmetry.space_group_name_H-M   'P 1'
#
loop_
_entity.id
_entity.type
_entity.pdbx_description
1 polymer ?
#
loop_
_entity_poly.entity_id
_entity_poly.type
_entity_poly.pdbx_seq_one_letter_code
_entity_poly.pdbx_strand_id
1 'polypeptide(L)'
;NQLQLSIVHSVMIDSGLNMNMKEAFAQDKDGGVLDYCRLNDITIQPWSSIQASWAEGTFIDHPDYQKLNDVMQEIANKYHVTKPTIAIAWLLRHPAKMQPIVGTTSPIHLKEISEACKIQLTRQEWYDLYLASDKPLP
;
A
#
# COMPACT_ATOMS: atom_id res chain seq x y z
N ASN A 1 -15.28 -4.94 4.43
CA ASN A 1 -14.49 -4.81 5.66
C ASN A 1 -13.55 -3.62 5.54
N GLN A 2 -13.50 -2.75 6.54
CA GLN A 2 -12.60 -1.58 6.57
C GLN A 2 -11.42 -1.87 7.47
N LEU A 3 -10.21 -1.76 6.91
CA LEU A 3 -8.95 -2.10 7.58
C LEU A 3 -7.90 -1.03 7.31
N GLN A 4 -7.03 -0.76 8.28
CA GLN A 4 -5.86 0.10 8.04
C GLN A 4 -4.90 -0.61 7.10
N LEU A 5 -4.57 0.02 5.98
CA LEU A 5 -3.64 -0.56 5.02
C LEU A 5 -3.01 0.53 4.14
N SER A 6 -1.69 0.52 4.11
CA SER A 6 -0.86 1.35 3.22
C SER A 6 0.43 0.60 2.89
N ILE A 7 1.28 1.17 2.03
CA ILE A 7 2.59 0.58 1.69
C ILE A 7 3.43 0.36 2.96
N VAL A 8 3.44 1.32 3.88
CA VAL A 8 4.23 1.24 5.12
C VAL A 8 3.52 0.46 6.23
N HIS A 9 2.20 0.30 6.16
CA HIS A 9 1.39 -0.45 7.11
C HIS A 9 0.67 -1.60 6.40
N SER A 10 1.37 -2.69 6.12
CA SER A 10 0.87 -3.82 5.32
C SER A 10 0.99 -5.18 6.02
N VAL A 11 0.87 -5.20 7.35
CA VAL A 11 1.07 -6.41 8.19
C VAL A 11 0.33 -7.64 7.67
N MET A 12 -0.91 -7.47 7.19
CA MET A 12 -1.71 -8.58 6.65
C MET A 12 -1.18 -9.14 5.32
N ILE A 13 -0.38 -8.37 4.57
CA ILE A 13 0.32 -8.84 3.37
C ILE A 13 1.65 -9.47 3.78
N ASP A 14 2.37 -8.83 4.72
CA ASP A 14 3.69 -9.25 5.19
C ASP A 14 3.66 -10.66 5.78
N SER A 15 2.66 -10.96 6.61
CA SER A 15 2.47 -12.28 7.22
C SER A 15 2.34 -13.39 6.18
N GLY A 16 1.57 -13.14 5.11
CA GLY A 16 1.40 -14.11 4.02
C GLY A 16 2.67 -14.35 3.20
N LEU A 17 3.50 -13.32 2.99
CA LEU A 17 4.74 -13.43 2.25
C LEU A 17 5.85 -14.17 3.03
N ASN A 18 5.87 -14.04 4.34
CA ASN A 18 6.95 -14.56 5.21
C ASN A 18 6.50 -15.76 6.07
N MET A 19 5.50 -16.48 5.62
CA MET A 19 4.92 -17.62 6.33
C MET A 19 5.99 -18.66 6.71
N ASN A 20 5.89 -19.19 7.93
CA ASN A 20 6.76 -20.24 8.47
C ASN A 20 8.24 -19.84 8.66
N MET A 21 8.57 -18.55 8.66
CA MET A 21 9.88 -18.04 9.05
C MET A 21 9.95 -17.80 10.57
N LYS A 22 11.15 -17.74 11.14
CA LYS A 22 11.34 -17.58 12.60
C LYS A 22 11.34 -16.12 13.06
N GLU A 23 11.43 -15.18 12.15
CA GLU A 23 11.57 -13.76 12.42
C GLU A 23 10.27 -13.13 12.90
N ALA A 24 10.37 -12.01 13.63
CA ALA A 24 9.22 -11.34 14.24
C ALA A 24 8.17 -10.83 13.22
N PHE A 25 8.60 -10.53 11.99
CA PHE A 25 7.70 -10.09 10.92
C PHE A 25 6.91 -11.25 10.28
N ALA A 26 7.31 -12.51 10.54
CA ALA A 26 6.60 -13.70 10.07
C ALA A 26 5.48 -14.14 11.02
N GLN A 27 5.26 -13.44 12.13
CA GLN A 27 4.15 -13.72 13.02
C GLN A 27 2.85 -13.25 12.40
N ASP A 28 1.87 -14.14 12.37
CA ASP A 28 0.50 -13.78 11.97
C ASP A 28 -0.09 -12.75 12.94
N LYS A 29 -0.41 -11.58 12.42
CA LYS A 29 -0.99 -10.46 13.17
C LYS A 29 -2.35 -10.04 12.61
N ASP A 30 -2.79 -10.64 11.52
CA ASP A 30 -4.04 -10.29 10.85
C ASP A 30 -5.18 -11.30 11.10
N GLY A 31 -4.89 -12.41 11.77
CA GLY A 31 -5.86 -13.46 12.06
C GLY A 31 -6.44 -14.10 10.78
N GLY A 32 -5.71 -14.05 9.67
CA GLY A 32 -6.15 -14.58 8.37
C GLY A 32 -7.25 -13.77 7.72
N VAL A 33 -7.48 -12.51 8.14
CA VAL A 33 -8.60 -11.68 7.65
C VAL A 33 -8.49 -11.36 6.16
N LEU A 34 -7.27 -11.20 5.64
CA LEU A 34 -7.04 -10.98 4.20
C LEU A 34 -7.52 -12.17 3.37
N ASP A 35 -7.11 -13.38 3.74
CA ASP A 35 -7.47 -14.59 3.03
C ASP A 35 -8.95 -14.94 3.21
N TYR A 36 -9.51 -14.72 4.41
CA TYR A 36 -10.94 -14.88 4.66
C TYR A 36 -11.77 -13.95 3.75
N CYS A 37 -11.40 -12.68 3.65
CA CYS A 37 -12.09 -11.73 2.77
C CYS A 37 -12.00 -12.15 1.31
N ARG A 38 -10.82 -12.61 0.86
CA ARG A 38 -10.63 -13.09 -0.52
C ARG A 38 -11.47 -14.33 -0.81
N LEU A 39 -11.50 -15.29 0.11
CA LEU A 39 -12.28 -16.53 -0.03
C LEU A 39 -13.78 -16.30 -0.12
N ASN A 40 -14.28 -15.30 0.59
CA ASN A 40 -15.71 -15.00 0.69
C ASN A 40 -16.14 -13.79 -0.17
N ASP A 41 -15.31 -13.35 -1.12
CA ASP A 41 -15.56 -12.18 -1.98
C ASP A 41 -15.95 -10.90 -1.20
N ILE A 42 -15.38 -10.72 -0.01
CA ILE A 42 -15.58 -9.53 0.81
C ILE A 42 -14.60 -8.45 0.38
N THR A 43 -15.10 -7.33 -0.13
CA THR A 43 -14.25 -6.19 -0.49
C THR A 43 -13.57 -5.60 0.73
N ILE A 44 -12.25 -5.50 0.68
CA ILE A 44 -11.45 -4.78 1.68
C ILE A 44 -11.41 -3.31 1.29
N GLN A 45 -11.74 -2.44 2.25
CA GLN A 45 -11.64 -0.99 2.11
C GLN A 45 -10.49 -0.46 2.98
N PRO A 46 -9.27 -0.34 2.42
CA PRO A 46 -8.14 0.25 3.12
C PRO A 46 -8.40 1.70 3.49
N TRP A 47 -8.28 2.04 4.78
CA TRP A 47 -8.27 3.42 5.25
C TRP A 47 -6.84 3.83 5.64
N SER A 48 -6.58 5.13 5.78
CA SER A 48 -5.21 5.68 5.98
C SER A 48 -4.23 5.26 4.89
N SER A 49 -4.67 5.18 3.65
CA SER A 49 -3.96 4.56 2.53
C SER A 49 -2.64 5.25 2.15
N ILE A 50 -2.43 6.50 2.60
CA ILE A 50 -1.20 7.28 2.42
C ILE A 50 -0.58 7.72 3.75
N GLN A 51 -0.99 7.12 4.86
CA GLN A 51 -0.48 7.44 6.19
C GLN A 51 0.42 6.34 6.73
N ALA A 52 1.42 6.71 7.49
CA ALA A 52 2.27 5.82 8.26
C ALA A 52 1.59 5.46 9.58
N SER A 53 1.25 6.47 10.38
CA SER A 53 0.50 6.32 11.63
C SER A 53 -0.26 7.61 11.96
N TRP A 54 -1.06 7.59 13.03
CA TRP A 54 -1.71 8.79 13.54
C TRP A 54 -0.73 9.84 14.08
N ALA A 55 0.40 9.38 14.62
CA ALA A 55 1.41 10.26 15.19
C ALA A 55 2.34 10.85 14.12
N GLU A 56 2.71 10.06 13.12
CA GLU A 56 3.65 10.43 12.06
C GLU A 56 2.97 11.13 10.89
N GLY A 57 1.67 10.89 10.70
CA GLY A 57 0.94 11.43 9.56
C GLY A 57 1.21 10.70 8.26
N THR A 58 1.36 11.44 7.15
CA THR A 58 1.64 10.85 5.84
C THR A 58 3.11 10.45 5.68
N PHE A 59 3.36 9.33 5.01
CA PHE A 59 4.71 8.94 4.59
C PHE A 59 5.16 9.64 3.29
N ILE A 60 4.25 10.33 2.59
CA ILE A 60 4.59 11.07 1.38
C ILE A 60 5.48 12.27 1.76
N ASP A 61 6.65 12.34 1.14
CA ASP A 61 7.69 13.36 1.40
C ASP A 61 8.18 13.42 2.85
N HIS A 62 7.92 12.38 3.64
CA HIS A 62 8.41 12.32 5.01
C HIS A 62 9.87 11.83 5.04
N PRO A 63 10.77 12.49 5.81
CA PRO A 63 12.21 12.17 5.80
C PRO A 63 12.53 10.73 6.21
N ASP A 64 11.77 10.14 7.12
CA ASP A 64 11.99 8.76 7.58
C ASP A 64 11.65 7.71 6.51
N TYR A 65 10.97 8.11 5.43
CA TYR A 65 10.58 7.25 4.31
C TYR A 65 11.24 7.67 3.00
N GLN A 66 12.44 8.27 3.06
CA GLN A 66 13.12 8.83 1.89
C GLN A 66 13.28 7.79 0.76
N LYS A 67 13.79 6.61 1.08
CA LYS A 67 13.99 5.51 0.12
C LYS A 67 12.69 5.14 -0.61
N LEU A 68 11.57 5.04 0.12
CA LEU A 68 10.26 4.78 -0.47
C LEU A 68 9.81 5.94 -1.37
N ASN A 69 10.02 7.17 -0.93
CA ASN A 69 9.67 8.36 -1.69
C ASN A 69 10.47 8.49 -2.99
N ASP A 70 11.75 8.09 -2.98
CA ASP A 70 12.58 8.09 -4.20
C ASP A 70 12.04 7.08 -5.23
N VAL A 71 11.76 5.85 -4.81
CA VAL A 71 11.18 4.83 -5.69
C VAL A 71 9.78 5.25 -6.19
N MET A 72 8.93 5.81 -5.30
CA MET A 72 7.63 6.34 -5.73
C MET A 72 7.78 7.44 -6.76
N GLN A 73 8.79 8.33 -6.61
CA GLN A 73 9.01 9.43 -7.55
C GLN A 73 9.45 8.93 -8.92
N GLU A 74 10.33 7.93 -8.98
CA GLU A 74 10.74 7.30 -10.24
C GLU A 74 9.54 6.71 -10.99
N ILE A 75 8.71 5.94 -10.27
CA ILE A 75 7.52 5.34 -10.86
C ILE A 75 6.48 6.40 -11.25
N ALA A 76 6.29 7.42 -10.42
CA ALA A 76 5.38 8.54 -10.70
C ALA A 76 5.78 9.31 -11.97
N ASN A 77 7.07 9.55 -12.15
CA ASN A 77 7.61 10.18 -13.37
C ASN A 77 7.32 9.33 -14.62
N LYS A 78 7.51 8.01 -14.53
CA LYS A 78 7.23 7.07 -15.63
C LYS A 78 5.77 7.09 -16.06
N TYR A 79 4.85 7.17 -15.10
CA TYR A 79 3.39 7.18 -15.38
C TYR A 79 2.81 8.59 -15.51
N HIS A 80 3.61 9.64 -15.35
CA HIS A 80 3.19 11.05 -15.38
C HIS A 80 2.09 11.39 -14.35
N VAL A 81 2.25 10.88 -13.12
CA VAL A 81 1.32 11.06 -12.00
C VAL A 81 2.04 11.50 -10.72
N THR A 82 1.31 11.65 -9.63
CA THR A 82 1.86 12.02 -8.32
C THR A 82 2.21 10.80 -7.47
N LYS A 83 3.06 10.96 -6.44
CA LYS A 83 3.38 9.89 -5.49
C LYS A 83 2.15 9.34 -4.75
N PRO A 84 1.19 10.16 -4.25
CA PRO A 84 -0.06 9.64 -3.71
C PRO A 84 -0.81 8.71 -4.66
N THR A 85 -0.81 9.03 -5.96
CA THR A 85 -1.42 8.18 -6.99
C THR A 85 -0.74 6.81 -7.06
N ILE A 86 0.59 6.75 -6.98
CA ILE A 86 1.34 5.49 -6.96
C ILE A 86 1.05 4.69 -5.69
N ALA A 87 0.96 5.34 -4.53
CA ALA A 87 0.61 4.67 -3.28
C ALA A 87 -0.77 3.98 -3.35
N ILE A 88 -1.75 4.63 -3.96
CA ILE A 88 -3.07 4.02 -4.18
C ILE A 88 -3.02 2.93 -5.24
N ALA A 89 -2.27 3.13 -6.35
CA ALA A 89 -2.10 2.12 -7.38
C ALA A 89 -1.45 0.83 -6.83
N TRP A 90 -0.58 0.94 -5.83
CA TRP A 90 0.01 -0.21 -5.13
C TRP A 90 -1.06 -1.07 -4.45
N LEU A 91 -2.02 -0.47 -3.76
CA LEU A 91 -3.16 -1.17 -3.15
C LEU A 91 -4.08 -1.80 -4.20
N LEU A 92 -4.40 -1.05 -5.26
CA LEU A 92 -5.27 -1.53 -6.34
C LEU A 92 -4.64 -2.70 -7.12
N ARG A 93 -3.31 -2.77 -7.17
CA ARG A 93 -2.59 -3.86 -7.85
C ARG A 93 -2.70 -5.20 -7.12
N HIS A 94 -2.98 -5.17 -5.82
CA HIS A 94 -3.09 -6.40 -5.02
C HIS A 94 -4.30 -7.25 -5.47
N PRO A 95 -4.15 -8.59 -5.57
CA PRO A 95 -5.20 -9.46 -6.10
C PRO A 95 -6.46 -9.56 -5.22
N ALA A 96 -6.46 -9.01 -4.03
CA ALA A 96 -7.63 -8.94 -3.15
C ALA A 96 -8.70 -7.92 -3.61
N LYS A 97 -8.52 -7.26 -4.76
CA LYS A 97 -9.49 -6.29 -5.32
C LYS A 97 -9.94 -5.23 -4.32
N MET A 98 -8.95 -4.56 -3.72
CA MET A 98 -9.20 -3.56 -2.68
C MET A 98 -9.85 -2.29 -3.24
N GLN A 99 -10.64 -1.62 -2.39
CA GLN A 99 -11.26 -0.31 -2.68
C GLN A 99 -10.76 0.72 -1.66
N PRO A 100 -9.63 1.41 -1.91
CA PRO A 100 -9.06 2.38 -0.97
C PRO A 100 -10.01 3.52 -0.65
N ILE A 101 -10.09 3.88 0.64
CA ILE A 101 -10.81 5.06 1.12
C ILE A 101 -9.83 6.22 1.15
N VAL A 102 -10.15 7.26 0.38
CA VAL A 102 -9.31 8.45 0.24
C VAL A 102 -9.79 9.54 1.18
N GLY A 103 -8.98 9.88 2.18
CA GLY A 103 -9.28 10.89 3.19
C GLY A 103 -8.91 12.31 2.75
N THR A 104 -9.45 12.78 1.62
CA THR A 104 -9.24 14.15 1.16
C THR A 104 -10.55 14.88 0.92
N THR A 105 -10.57 16.18 1.25
CA THR A 105 -11.67 17.10 0.90
C THR A 105 -11.33 18.00 -0.28
N SER A 106 -10.10 17.90 -0.81
CA SER A 106 -9.64 18.67 -1.97
C SER A 106 -10.07 17.99 -3.27
N PRO A 107 -10.89 18.64 -4.12
CA PRO A 107 -11.26 18.11 -5.43
C PRO A 107 -10.05 17.86 -6.34
N ILE A 108 -9.00 18.67 -6.21
CA ILE A 108 -7.76 18.54 -6.99
C ILE A 108 -7.07 17.24 -6.61
N HIS A 109 -6.82 17.01 -5.33
CA HIS A 109 -6.17 15.78 -4.84
C HIS A 109 -7.02 14.54 -5.15
N LEU A 110 -8.35 14.65 -5.04
CA LEU A 110 -9.23 13.53 -5.40
C LEU A 110 -9.09 13.16 -6.88
N LYS A 111 -9.04 14.17 -7.77
CA LYS A 111 -8.83 13.96 -9.19
C LYS A 111 -7.48 13.31 -9.49
N GLU A 112 -6.40 13.81 -8.87
CA GLU A 112 -5.05 13.24 -9.03
C GLU A 112 -5.00 11.78 -8.58
N ILE A 113 -5.50 11.47 -7.40
CA ILE A 113 -5.50 10.12 -6.84
C ILE A 113 -6.38 9.17 -7.67
N SER A 114 -7.47 9.65 -8.26
CA SER A 114 -8.35 8.82 -9.10
C SER A 114 -7.66 8.27 -10.35
N GLU A 115 -6.57 8.91 -10.82
CA GLU A 115 -5.76 8.39 -11.92
C GLU A 115 -5.13 7.03 -11.59
N ALA A 116 -5.01 6.67 -10.31
CA ALA A 116 -4.54 5.34 -9.88
C ALA A 116 -5.35 4.20 -10.49
N CYS A 117 -6.64 4.40 -10.77
CA CYS A 117 -7.49 3.40 -11.41
C CYS A 117 -7.06 3.05 -12.84
N LYS A 118 -6.26 3.90 -13.48
CA LYS A 118 -5.75 3.70 -14.85
C LYS A 118 -4.34 3.08 -14.87
N ILE A 119 -3.68 3.00 -13.71
CA ILE A 119 -2.30 2.53 -13.59
C ILE A 119 -2.30 1.03 -13.29
N GLN A 120 -1.53 0.30 -14.09
CA GLN A 120 -1.22 -1.10 -13.82
C GLN A 120 0.27 -1.22 -13.50
N LEU A 121 0.61 -1.15 -12.23
CA LEU A 121 1.98 -1.41 -11.79
C LEU A 121 2.41 -2.81 -12.23
N THR A 122 3.61 -2.93 -12.73
CA THR A 122 4.23 -4.23 -12.99
C THR A 122 4.47 -4.97 -11.66
N ARG A 123 4.72 -6.27 -11.74
CA ARG A 123 5.10 -7.06 -10.56
C ARG A 123 6.38 -6.50 -9.92
N GLN A 124 7.37 -6.13 -10.73
CA GLN A 124 8.63 -5.58 -10.25
C GLN A 124 8.39 -4.27 -9.48
N GLU A 125 7.69 -3.31 -10.06
CA GLU A 125 7.38 -2.02 -9.41
C GLU A 125 6.63 -2.19 -8.09
N TRP A 126 5.72 -3.17 -8.01
CA TRP A 126 5.01 -3.47 -6.76
C TRP A 126 5.97 -3.94 -5.67
N TYR A 127 6.92 -4.84 -6.01
CA TYR A 127 7.92 -5.34 -5.07
C TYR A 127 9.00 -4.30 -4.77
N ASP A 128 9.37 -3.46 -5.70
CA ASP A 128 10.33 -2.36 -5.47
C ASP A 128 9.78 -1.40 -4.40
N LEU A 129 8.50 -1.04 -4.48
CA LEU A 129 7.82 -0.23 -3.46
C LEU A 129 7.75 -0.95 -2.10
N TYR A 130 7.46 -2.25 -2.11
CA TYR A 130 7.40 -3.06 -0.91
C TYR A 130 8.77 -3.11 -0.19
N LEU A 131 9.84 -3.39 -0.92
CA LEU A 131 11.21 -3.43 -0.40
C LEU A 131 11.70 -2.04 0.04
N ALA A 132 11.31 -0.99 -0.68
CA ALA A 132 11.68 0.38 -0.32
C ALA A 132 11.02 0.86 0.99
N SER A 133 9.98 0.18 1.46
CA SER A 133 9.37 0.41 2.77
C SER A 133 10.03 -0.40 3.91
N ASP A 134 11.27 -0.87 3.69
CA ASP A 134 12.11 -1.64 4.62
C ASP A 134 11.47 -2.95 5.11
N LYS A 135 10.66 -3.56 4.26
CA LYS A 135 10.04 -4.86 4.52
C LYS A 135 10.84 -5.96 3.86
N PRO A 136 11.13 -7.03 4.59
CA PRO A 136 11.89 -8.15 4.04
C PRO A 136 11.03 -9.02 3.12
N LEU A 137 11.66 -9.60 2.13
CA LEU A 137 11.15 -10.77 1.41
C LEU A 137 11.90 -12.01 1.87
N PRO A 138 11.27 -13.20 1.80
CA PRO A 138 11.93 -14.46 2.09
C PRO A 138 13.14 -14.71 1.20
#